data_a9d3f04b2c212a976491c7f5660d51a7
#
_entry.id   a9d3f04b2c212a976491c7f5660d51a7
#
_cell.length_a   1.000
_cell.length_b   1.000
_cell.length_c   1.000
_cell.angle_alpha   90.00
_cell.angle_beta   90.00
_cell.angle_gamma   90.00
#
_symmetry.space_group_name_H-M   'P 1'
#
loop_
_entity.id
_entity.type
_entity.pdbx_description
1 polymer ?
#
loop_
_entity_poly.entity_id
_entity_poly.type
_entity_poly.pdbx_seq_one_letter_code
_entity_poly.pdbx_strand_id
1 'polypeptide(L)'
;LNIFGDHSDVMACRQTGFAMLVESSVQEVMDLSPVAHLAAIEGKVPFLNFFDGFRTSHEYQKIEKWDYADLKEMCNMKAVEEFRAKALNPEHPKMRGSHENGDVFFQHREACNSVYDALPAVVEKYMAKINEKLGTNYDLFNYYGAPDADRVMIAMGSVCDVADEVIDYLNAKGEKVGIIKVRLYRPWVSSALLKVLPATAKKVAVLDRTKEPGSLGEPLYLDVAATLREAGKNDVILTGGRYGLGSKDTPPSSIFALFKELEKDQPKERFTLGITDDVTGLSLPEVKPAPITAAAGTKECKFWGLGGDGTVGANKNSVKIIGDHTDKYVQAYFQYDSKKTGGVTISHLRFGDKPIRSPYYINQADFVACHNPAYIHMGMKMVQDVKPGGVFMINCQW
;
A
#
# COMPACT_ATOMS: atom_id res chain seq x y z
N LEU A 1 -9.64 2.77 16.14
CA LEU A 1 -8.25 2.57 15.69
C LEU A 1 -7.77 1.19 16.12
N ASN A 2 -7.10 0.47 15.23
CA ASN A 2 -6.50 -0.83 15.50
C ASN A 2 -4.98 -0.71 15.58
N ILE A 3 -4.35 -1.23 16.63
CA ILE A 3 -2.90 -1.16 16.80
C ILE A 3 -2.13 -1.90 15.70
N PHE A 4 -2.73 -2.91 15.07
CA PHE A 4 -2.12 -3.64 13.95
C PHE A 4 -2.26 -2.92 12.61
N GLY A 5 -2.89 -1.77 12.59
CA GLY A 5 -2.97 -0.89 11.43
C GLY A 5 -4.02 -1.28 10.40
N ASP A 6 -4.60 -0.25 9.85
CA ASP A 6 -5.40 -0.14 8.64
C ASP A 6 -5.47 1.35 8.28
N HIS A 7 -6.27 1.74 7.29
CA HIS A 7 -6.35 3.14 6.89
C HIS A 7 -7.38 3.97 7.68
N SER A 8 -7.95 3.46 8.76
CA SER A 8 -9.01 4.17 9.49
C SER A 8 -8.55 5.49 10.11
N ASP A 9 -7.31 5.56 10.59
CA ASP A 9 -6.71 6.76 11.16
C ASP A 9 -6.45 7.84 10.08
N VAL A 10 -5.79 7.48 8.98
CA VAL A 10 -5.53 8.43 7.88
C VAL A 10 -6.83 8.90 7.23
N MET A 11 -7.82 8.02 7.07
CA MET A 11 -9.12 8.38 6.52
C MET A 11 -9.91 9.31 7.45
N ALA A 12 -9.73 9.20 8.77
CA ALA A 12 -10.29 10.16 9.72
C ALA A 12 -9.70 11.57 9.55
N CYS A 13 -8.47 11.67 9.04
CA CYS A 13 -7.79 12.94 8.81
C CYS A 13 -8.08 13.57 7.43
N ARG A 14 -8.82 12.91 6.53
CA ARG A 14 -9.03 13.38 5.15
C ARG A 14 -9.74 14.72 5.02
N GLN A 15 -10.43 15.17 6.07
CA GLN A 15 -11.16 16.43 6.11
C GLN A 15 -10.40 17.56 6.80
N THR A 16 -9.18 17.33 7.24
CA THR A 16 -8.43 18.31 8.05
C THR A 16 -7.64 19.32 7.22
N GLY A 17 -7.53 19.10 5.90
CA GLY A 17 -6.78 19.95 5.00
C GLY A 17 -5.32 19.52 4.76
N PHE A 18 -4.88 18.40 5.33
CA PHE A 18 -3.62 17.79 4.92
C PHE A 18 -3.72 17.26 3.49
N ALA A 19 -2.70 17.52 2.67
CA ALA A 19 -2.49 16.72 1.48
C ALA A 19 -2.10 15.31 1.88
N MET A 20 -2.51 14.31 1.10
CA MET A 20 -2.33 12.90 1.45
C MET A 20 -1.62 12.18 0.32
N LEU A 21 -0.39 11.75 0.57
CA LEU A 21 0.44 10.98 -0.36
C LEU A 21 0.65 9.57 0.22
N VAL A 22 0.47 8.54 -0.61
CA VAL A 22 0.53 7.14 -0.18
C VAL A 22 1.52 6.34 -1.00
N GLU A 23 2.27 5.47 -0.33
CA GLU A 23 3.25 4.58 -0.91
C GLU A 23 2.85 3.11 -0.78
N SER A 24 3.24 2.30 -1.77
CA SER A 24 2.92 0.86 -1.84
C SER A 24 4.05 -0.04 -1.36
N SER A 25 5.30 0.40 -1.43
CA SER A 25 6.48 -0.42 -1.11
C SER A 25 7.55 0.35 -0.35
N VAL A 26 8.54 -0.36 0.16
CA VAL A 26 9.68 0.25 0.88
C VAL A 26 10.48 1.19 -0.04
N GLN A 27 10.65 0.84 -1.33
CA GLN A 27 11.29 1.73 -2.30
C GLN A 27 10.47 2.99 -2.53
N GLU A 28 9.15 2.86 -2.69
CA GLU A 28 8.28 4.01 -2.86
C GLU A 28 8.29 4.96 -1.65
N VAL A 29 8.39 4.43 -0.43
CA VAL A 29 8.58 5.26 0.78
C VAL A 29 9.86 6.08 0.67
N MET A 30 10.98 5.47 0.21
CA MET A 30 12.23 6.18 0.01
C MET A 30 12.10 7.28 -1.06
N ASP A 31 11.37 7.02 -2.14
CA ASP A 31 11.28 7.89 -3.31
C ASP A 31 10.23 8.99 -3.17
N LEU A 32 9.08 8.70 -2.59
CA LEU A 32 7.94 9.63 -2.52
C LEU A 32 7.89 10.46 -1.24
N SER A 33 8.53 10.02 -0.14
CA SER A 33 8.66 10.88 1.04
C SER A 33 9.37 12.21 0.73
N PRO A 34 10.45 12.25 -0.09
CA PRO A 34 11.01 13.52 -0.58
C PRO A 34 10.00 14.36 -1.36
N VAL A 35 9.15 13.75 -2.20
CA VAL A 35 8.09 14.48 -2.93
C VAL A 35 7.17 15.18 -1.94
N ALA A 36 6.70 14.48 -0.90
CA ALA A 36 5.82 15.06 0.13
C ALA A 36 6.48 16.26 0.83
N HIS A 37 7.76 16.15 1.22
CA HIS A 37 8.50 17.22 1.86
C HIS A 37 8.72 18.43 0.94
N LEU A 38 9.18 18.19 -0.28
CA LEU A 38 9.46 19.26 -1.25
C LEU A 38 8.17 19.97 -1.70
N ALA A 39 7.08 19.20 -1.90
CA ALA A 39 5.78 19.74 -2.25
C ALA A 39 5.15 20.51 -1.07
N ALA A 40 5.34 20.07 0.17
CA ALA A 40 4.87 20.81 1.35
C ALA A 40 5.56 22.18 1.48
N ILE A 41 6.87 22.24 1.23
CA ILE A 41 7.64 23.49 1.28
C ILE A 41 7.15 24.45 0.20
N GLU A 42 7.02 24.01 -1.04
CA GLU A 42 6.64 24.87 -2.16
C GLU A 42 5.15 25.17 -2.18
N GLY A 43 4.31 24.16 -1.98
CA GLY A 43 2.86 24.28 -2.01
C GLY A 43 2.25 24.91 -0.73
N LYS A 44 3.05 25.01 0.34
CA LYS A 44 2.61 25.60 1.64
C LYS A 44 1.42 24.89 2.26
N VAL A 45 1.27 23.60 2.01
CA VAL A 45 0.25 22.70 2.56
C VAL A 45 0.95 21.58 3.32
N PRO A 46 0.52 21.23 4.54
CA PRO A 46 1.07 20.09 5.25
C PRO A 46 0.68 18.78 4.57
N PHE A 47 1.59 17.80 4.57
CA PHE A 47 1.35 16.49 4.01
C PHE A 47 1.20 15.43 5.11
N LEU A 48 0.20 14.59 4.96
CA LEU A 48 0.12 13.28 5.58
C LEU A 48 0.69 12.28 4.57
N ASN A 49 1.97 11.96 4.73
CA ASN A 49 2.65 10.96 3.94
C ASN A 49 2.53 9.61 4.64
N PHE A 50 1.98 8.58 3.99
CA PHE A 50 1.65 7.35 4.68
C PHE A 50 1.83 6.09 3.84
N PHE A 51 2.12 5.01 4.52
CA PHE A 51 2.25 3.66 4.01
C PHE A 51 1.69 2.66 5.02
N ASP A 52 1.47 1.43 4.59
CA ASP A 52 0.78 0.43 5.39
C ASP A 52 1.56 0.01 6.64
N GLY A 53 0.98 0.27 7.82
CA GLY A 53 1.46 -0.25 9.09
C GLY A 53 1.37 -1.77 9.14
N PHE A 54 2.36 -2.42 9.79
CA PHE A 54 2.53 -3.87 9.88
C PHE A 54 2.65 -4.61 8.54
N ARG A 55 2.67 -3.88 7.42
CA ARG A 55 2.99 -4.38 6.09
C ARG A 55 4.28 -3.73 5.63
N THR A 56 4.20 -2.64 4.89
CA THR A 56 5.38 -1.91 4.43
C THR A 56 6.30 -1.49 5.58
N SER A 57 5.75 -1.09 6.73
CA SER A 57 6.53 -0.70 7.92
C SER A 57 7.32 -1.85 8.56
N HIS A 58 6.95 -3.10 8.30
CA HIS A 58 7.61 -4.30 8.85
C HIS A 58 8.36 -5.10 7.78
N GLU A 59 8.47 -4.56 6.59
CA GLU A 59 9.13 -5.18 5.46
C GLU A 59 10.59 -4.75 5.38
N TYR A 60 11.46 -5.70 5.11
CA TYR A 60 12.87 -5.47 4.80
C TYR A 60 13.09 -5.78 3.32
N GLN A 61 13.62 -4.80 2.59
CA GLN A 61 13.99 -4.96 1.17
C GLN A 61 15.36 -4.30 0.91
N LYS A 62 16.01 -4.72 -0.16
CA LYS A 62 17.14 -4.01 -0.75
C LYS A 62 16.58 -2.89 -1.63
N ILE A 63 16.95 -1.64 -1.33
CA ILE A 63 16.45 -0.45 -2.01
C ILE A 63 17.58 0.46 -2.44
N GLU A 64 17.30 1.29 -3.44
CA GLU A 64 18.16 2.41 -3.81
C GLU A 64 17.99 3.56 -2.81
N LYS A 65 19.10 4.19 -2.47
CA LYS A 65 19.14 5.26 -1.47
C LYS A 65 19.51 6.59 -2.12
N TRP A 66 18.82 7.65 -1.74
CA TRP A 66 19.12 9.01 -2.14
C TRP A 66 20.46 9.51 -1.63
N ASP A 67 21.14 10.35 -2.43
CA ASP A 67 22.16 11.27 -1.94
C ASP A 67 21.47 12.53 -1.41
N TYR A 68 21.91 13.02 -0.25
CA TYR A 68 21.41 14.27 0.32
C TYR A 68 21.71 15.49 -0.56
N ALA A 69 22.76 15.44 -1.38
CA ALA A 69 23.08 16.49 -2.35
C ALA A 69 21.97 16.64 -3.39
N ASP A 70 21.42 15.53 -3.90
CA ASP A 70 20.31 15.52 -4.85
C ASP A 70 19.04 16.13 -4.24
N LEU A 71 18.73 15.77 -3.00
CA LEU A 71 17.56 16.32 -2.30
C LEU A 71 17.69 17.82 -2.07
N LYS A 72 18.90 18.27 -1.73
CA LYS A 72 19.20 19.71 -1.56
C LYS A 72 19.05 20.49 -2.86
N GLU A 73 19.53 19.93 -3.98
CA GLU A 73 19.39 20.55 -5.31
C GLU A 73 17.93 20.71 -5.73
N MET A 74 17.07 19.72 -5.41
CA MET A 74 15.65 19.77 -5.72
C MET A 74 14.87 20.77 -4.86
N CYS A 75 15.39 21.16 -3.69
CA CYS A 75 14.67 21.99 -2.72
C CYS A 75 14.49 23.43 -3.23
N ASN A 76 13.26 23.93 -3.17
CA ASN A 76 12.96 25.33 -3.44
C ASN A 76 13.36 26.21 -2.22
N MET A 77 14.63 26.64 -2.18
CA MET A 77 15.15 27.43 -1.07
C MET A 77 14.48 28.78 -0.91
N LYS A 78 13.96 29.39 -2.01
CA LYS A 78 13.17 30.63 -1.94
C LYS A 78 11.89 30.41 -1.13
N ALA A 79 11.19 29.28 -1.33
CA ALA A 79 10.00 28.95 -0.55
C ALA A 79 10.36 28.71 0.93
N VAL A 80 11.52 28.15 1.24
CA VAL A 80 12.02 28.01 2.63
C VAL A 80 12.25 29.40 3.26
N GLU A 81 12.90 30.31 2.54
CA GLU A 81 13.13 31.68 3.01
C GLU A 81 11.81 32.42 3.24
N GLU A 82 10.87 32.35 2.29
CA GLU A 82 9.54 32.93 2.43
C GLU A 82 8.77 32.38 3.65
N PHE A 83 8.90 31.06 3.92
CA PHE A 83 8.28 30.46 5.09
C PHE A 83 8.91 30.99 6.40
N ARG A 84 10.25 31.06 6.45
CA ARG A 84 10.99 31.59 7.60
C ARG A 84 10.69 33.05 7.86
N ALA A 85 10.57 33.87 6.81
CA ALA A 85 10.20 35.28 6.92
C ALA A 85 8.79 35.51 7.53
N LYS A 86 7.94 34.48 7.49
CA LYS A 86 6.61 34.51 8.13
C LYS A 86 6.63 34.03 9.58
N ALA A 87 7.75 33.60 10.13
CA ALA A 87 7.84 33.18 11.52
C ALA A 87 7.45 34.32 12.47
N LEU A 88 6.90 33.96 13.62
CA LEU A 88 6.57 34.95 14.66
C LEU A 88 7.87 35.61 15.14
N ASN A 89 7.94 36.92 15.06
CA ASN A 89 9.08 37.72 15.44
C ASN A 89 8.62 38.92 16.28
N PRO A 90 9.12 39.08 17.51
CA PRO A 90 8.76 40.24 18.36
C PRO A 90 9.07 41.60 17.74
N GLU A 91 10.12 41.69 16.91
CA GLU A 91 10.50 42.93 16.23
C GLU A 91 9.56 43.28 15.06
N HIS A 92 8.86 42.27 14.52
CA HIS A 92 7.87 42.39 13.46
C HIS A 92 6.58 41.64 13.83
N PRO A 93 5.86 42.04 14.84
CA PRO A 93 4.74 41.29 15.38
C PRO A 93 3.62 41.14 14.36
N LYS A 94 3.10 39.94 14.24
CA LYS A 94 1.95 39.61 13.39
C LYS A 94 0.92 38.85 14.21
N MET A 95 -0.32 39.23 14.11
CA MET A 95 -1.41 38.47 14.69
C MET A 95 -1.77 37.31 13.76
N ARG A 96 -1.80 36.13 14.30
CA ARG A 96 -2.22 34.90 13.61
C ARG A 96 -3.07 34.06 14.54
N GLY A 97 -4.06 33.45 13.95
CA GLY A 97 -5.06 32.73 14.71
C GLY A 97 -5.89 33.72 15.50
N SER A 98 -6.95 33.32 15.96
CA SER A 98 -7.90 34.04 16.74
C SER A 98 -9.28 33.57 16.34
N HIS A 99 -10.28 34.10 16.96
CA HIS A 99 -11.68 33.90 16.62
C HIS A 99 -12.02 34.62 15.31
N GLU A 100 -12.60 33.88 14.37
CA GLU A 100 -13.18 34.46 13.16
C GLU A 100 -14.71 34.42 13.25
N ASN A 101 -15.32 35.55 13.00
CA ASN A 101 -16.78 35.67 13.00
C ASN A 101 -17.40 35.05 11.74
N GLY A 102 -18.69 34.76 11.78
CA GLY A 102 -19.42 34.16 10.67
C GLY A 102 -19.42 34.92 9.37
N ASP A 103 -19.14 36.23 9.43
CA ASP A 103 -19.05 37.14 8.28
C ASP A 103 -17.73 37.01 7.50
N VAL A 104 -16.66 36.43 8.09
CA VAL A 104 -15.35 36.31 7.44
C VAL A 104 -14.87 34.85 7.35
N PHE A 105 -15.26 33.96 8.26
CA PHE A 105 -14.78 32.59 8.32
C PHE A 105 -15.05 31.81 7.02
N PHE A 106 -16.25 31.90 6.48
CA PHE A 106 -16.62 31.17 5.27
C PHE A 106 -15.79 31.62 4.06
N GLN A 107 -15.62 32.92 3.88
CA GLN A 107 -14.78 33.48 2.81
C GLN A 107 -13.33 33.05 2.94
N HIS A 108 -12.78 33.00 4.17
CA HIS A 108 -11.41 32.49 4.40
C HIS A 108 -11.29 30.98 4.08
N ARG A 109 -12.32 30.19 4.38
CA ARG A 109 -12.35 28.78 4.01
C ARG A 109 -12.39 28.60 2.48
N GLU A 110 -13.18 29.38 1.76
CA GLU A 110 -13.21 29.34 0.30
C GLU A 110 -11.92 29.87 -0.34
N ALA A 111 -11.25 30.84 0.24
CA ALA A 111 -10.00 31.39 -0.26
C ALA A 111 -8.86 30.35 -0.31
N CYS A 112 -8.93 29.25 0.43
CA CYS A 112 -7.93 28.18 0.37
C CYS A 112 -8.06 27.30 -0.88
N ASN A 113 -9.17 27.34 -1.62
CA ASN A 113 -9.41 26.50 -2.78
C ASN A 113 -8.28 26.64 -3.82
N SER A 114 -7.86 27.88 -4.14
CA SER A 114 -6.78 28.13 -5.11
C SER A 114 -5.44 27.47 -4.75
N VAL A 115 -5.18 27.28 -3.45
CA VAL A 115 -3.96 26.60 -2.97
C VAL A 115 -4.05 25.11 -3.27
N TYR A 116 -5.20 24.49 -3.00
CA TYR A 116 -5.42 23.07 -3.27
C TYR A 116 -5.53 22.76 -4.77
N ASP A 117 -6.09 23.68 -5.57
CA ASP A 117 -6.14 23.53 -7.02
C ASP A 117 -4.75 23.58 -7.66
N ALA A 118 -3.82 24.36 -7.10
CA ALA A 118 -2.44 24.45 -7.58
C ALA A 118 -1.53 23.30 -7.11
N LEU A 119 -1.87 22.64 -5.99
CA LEU A 119 -0.99 21.68 -5.34
C LEU A 119 -0.68 20.44 -6.18
N PRO A 120 -1.62 19.83 -6.94
CA PRO A 120 -1.32 18.67 -7.79
C PRO A 120 -0.17 18.91 -8.76
N ALA A 121 -0.13 20.07 -9.42
CA ALA A 121 0.96 20.43 -10.33
C ALA A 121 2.32 20.54 -9.63
N VAL A 122 2.34 20.96 -8.36
CA VAL A 122 3.56 20.97 -7.54
C VAL A 122 4.02 19.54 -7.23
N VAL A 123 3.09 18.64 -6.91
CA VAL A 123 3.39 17.22 -6.66
C VAL A 123 3.93 16.56 -7.93
N GLU A 124 3.24 16.72 -9.07
CA GLU A 124 3.68 16.20 -10.38
C GLU A 124 5.09 16.70 -10.76
N LYS A 125 5.39 17.98 -10.51
CA LYS A 125 6.72 18.57 -10.74
C LYS A 125 7.79 17.81 -9.96
N TYR A 126 7.56 17.50 -8.69
CA TYR A 126 8.55 16.79 -7.88
C TYR A 126 8.60 15.30 -8.21
N MET A 127 7.47 14.66 -8.53
CA MET A 127 7.47 13.30 -9.08
C MET A 127 8.27 13.21 -10.38
N ALA A 128 8.14 14.19 -11.29
CA ALA A 128 8.92 14.24 -12.53
C ALA A 128 10.42 14.34 -12.28
N LYS A 129 10.86 15.14 -11.31
CA LYS A 129 12.28 15.24 -10.93
C LYS A 129 12.82 13.90 -10.36
N ILE A 130 12.03 13.22 -9.55
CA ILE A 130 12.35 11.89 -9.04
C ILE A 130 12.47 10.88 -10.19
N ASN A 131 11.49 10.88 -11.08
CA ASN A 131 11.46 10.00 -12.25
C ASN A 131 12.68 10.18 -13.14
N GLU A 132 13.10 11.43 -13.38
CA GLU A 132 14.30 11.75 -14.16
C GLU A 132 15.57 11.19 -13.52
N LYS A 133 15.70 11.29 -12.20
CA LYS A 133 16.88 10.82 -11.45
C LYS A 133 16.95 9.30 -11.34
N LEU A 134 15.81 8.63 -11.12
CA LEU A 134 15.75 7.19 -10.81
C LEU A 134 15.29 6.32 -11.98
N GLY A 135 14.83 6.91 -13.08
CA GLY A 135 14.24 6.16 -14.18
C GLY A 135 12.88 5.53 -13.82
N THR A 136 12.15 6.13 -12.89
CA THR A 136 10.80 5.71 -12.47
C THR A 136 9.71 6.41 -13.28
N ASN A 137 8.44 6.13 -12.98
CA ASN A 137 7.29 6.71 -13.66
C ASN A 137 6.16 7.13 -12.70
N TYR A 138 6.52 7.63 -11.53
CA TYR A 138 5.52 8.11 -10.55
C TYR A 138 4.65 9.23 -11.12
N ASP A 139 3.35 9.11 -10.91
CA ASP A 139 2.33 10.10 -11.25
C ASP A 139 1.28 10.11 -10.13
N LEU A 140 0.33 11.05 -10.15
CA LEU A 140 -0.74 11.14 -9.14
C LEU A 140 -1.55 9.84 -9.05
N PHE A 141 -1.74 9.19 -10.19
CA PHE A 141 -2.29 7.84 -10.34
C PHE A 141 -1.45 7.08 -11.36
N ASN A 142 -1.05 5.88 -11.02
CA ASN A 142 -0.34 5.00 -11.95
C ASN A 142 -1.21 3.83 -12.38
N TYR A 143 -1.28 3.60 -13.68
CA TYR A 143 -1.91 2.41 -14.23
C TYR A 143 -0.88 1.28 -14.45
N TYR A 144 -1.28 0.06 -14.12
CA TYR A 144 -0.51 -1.16 -14.41
C TYR A 144 -1.44 -2.26 -14.92
N GLY A 145 -1.08 -2.94 -16.01
CA GLY A 145 -1.83 -4.06 -16.58
C GLY A 145 -2.04 -3.97 -18.09
N ALA A 146 -3.04 -4.68 -18.58
CA ALA A 146 -3.37 -4.67 -20.01
C ALA A 146 -3.87 -3.28 -20.44
N PRO A 147 -3.37 -2.70 -21.57
CA PRO A 147 -3.76 -1.37 -22.00
C PRO A 147 -5.25 -1.29 -22.41
N ASP A 148 -5.84 -2.43 -22.75
CA ASP A 148 -7.23 -2.61 -23.11
C ASP A 148 -8.02 -3.40 -22.04
N ALA A 149 -7.68 -3.24 -20.77
CA ALA A 149 -8.35 -3.92 -19.68
C ALA A 149 -9.85 -3.59 -19.62
N ASP A 150 -10.67 -4.62 -19.48
CA ASP A 150 -12.11 -4.51 -19.28
C ASP A 150 -12.51 -4.58 -17.79
N ARG A 151 -11.63 -5.08 -16.93
CA ARG A 151 -11.77 -5.17 -15.48
C ARG A 151 -10.58 -4.49 -14.81
N VAL A 152 -10.87 -3.49 -13.99
CA VAL A 152 -9.84 -2.66 -13.35
C VAL A 152 -10.06 -2.62 -11.86
N MET A 153 -8.99 -2.84 -11.10
CA MET A 153 -8.94 -2.59 -9.67
C MET A 153 -8.43 -1.17 -9.40
N ILE A 154 -8.92 -0.50 -8.36
CA ILE A 154 -8.37 0.77 -7.87
C ILE A 154 -8.06 0.59 -6.40
N ALA A 155 -6.84 0.87 -5.99
CA ALA A 155 -6.40 0.72 -4.60
C ALA A 155 -5.22 1.64 -4.27
N MET A 156 -4.86 1.67 -2.99
CA MET A 156 -3.68 2.35 -2.47
C MET A 156 -2.96 1.48 -1.44
N GLY A 157 -1.65 1.71 -1.24
CA GLY A 157 -0.85 0.98 -0.27
C GLY A 157 -0.34 -0.37 -0.78
N SER A 158 0.08 -1.23 0.14
CA SER A 158 0.84 -2.45 -0.14
C SER A 158 0.10 -3.50 -0.98
N VAL A 159 -1.23 -3.49 -0.99
CA VAL A 159 -2.03 -4.39 -1.84
C VAL A 159 -1.78 -4.20 -3.33
N CYS A 160 -1.25 -3.03 -3.73
CA CYS A 160 -0.94 -2.75 -5.13
C CYS A 160 0.13 -3.70 -5.69
N ASP A 161 1.14 -4.05 -4.90
CA ASP A 161 2.18 -4.99 -5.32
C ASP A 161 1.65 -6.43 -5.43
N VAL A 162 0.75 -6.83 -4.51
CA VAL A 162 0.06 -8.13 -4.62
C VAL A 162 -0.77 -8.19 -5.91
N ALA A 163 -1.46 -7.09 -6.22
CA ALA A 163 -2.27 -7.00 -7.44
C ALA A 163 -1.42 -7.08 -8.71
N ASP A 164 -0.23 -6.44 -8.73
CA ASP A 164 0.69 -6.54 -9.88
C ASP A 164 1.05 -7.99 -10.21
N GLU A 165 1.38 -8.80 -9.20
CA GLU A 165 1.68 -10.23 -9.42
C GLU A 165 0.50 -11.01 -9.99
N VAL A 166 -0.71 -10.77 -9.48
CA VAL A 166 -1.93 -11.42 -9.96
C VAL A 166 -2.29 -10.96 -11.37
N ILE A 167 -2.15 -9.68 -11.65
CA ILE A 167 -2.41 -9.09 -12.98
C ILE A 167 -1.44 -9.66 -14.02
N ASP A 168 -0.15 -9.75 -13.70
CA ASP A 168 0.83 -10.39 -14.58
C ASP A 168 0.43 -11.83 -14.90
N TYR A 169 0.03 -12.60 -13.88
CA TYR A 169 -0.42 -13.98 -14.07
C TYR A 169 -1.66 -14.08 -14.95
N LEU A 170 -2.69 -13.27 -14.69
CA LEU A 170 -3.96 -13.30 -15.43
C LEU A 170 -3.77 -12.84 -16.87
N ASN A 171 -3.03 -11.76 -17.10
CA ASN A 171 -2.76 -11.25 -18.45
C ASN A 171 -1.90 -12.23 -19.26
N ALA A 172 -0.96 -12.96 -18.62
CA ALA A 172 -0.24 -14.04 -19.29
C ALA A 172 -1.13 -15.23 -19.68
N LYS A 173 -2.34 -15.34 -19.12
CA LYS A 173 -3.37 -16.32 -19.50
C LYS A 173 -4.37 -15.79 -20.51
N GLY A 174 -4.17 -14.56 -20.99
CA GLY A 174 -5.05 -13.93 -21.99
C GLY A 174 -6.20 -13.11 -21.41
N GLU A 175 -6.23 -12.93 -20.08
CA GLU A 175 -7.16 -12.01 -19.43
C GLU A 175 -6.80 -10.55 -19.74
N LYS A 176 -7.76 -9.64 -19.54
CA LYS A 176 -7.57 -8.21 -19.76
C LYS A 176 -7.88 -7.44 -18.49
N VAL A 177 -6.92 -7.45 -17.57
CA VAL A 177 -7.07 -6.88 -16.24
C VAL A 177 -5.97 -5.87 -15.93
N GLY A 178 -6.28 -4.94 -15.03
CA GLY A 178 -5.32 -3.93 -14.58
C GLY A 178 -5.67 -3.32 -13.24
N ILE A 179 -4.75 -2.50 -12.74
CA ILE A 179 -4.92 -1.72 -11.52
C ILE A 179 -4.56 -0.26 -11.75
N ILE A 180 -5.31 0.64 -11.09
CA ILE A 180 -4.91 2.02 -10.87
C ILE A 180 -4.44 2.14 -9.43
N LYS A 181 -3.17 2.52 -9.26
CA LYS A 181 -2.55 2.79 -7.97
C LYS A 181 -2.72 4.26 -7.63
N VAL A 182 -3.42 4.56 -6.54
CA VAL A 182 -3.60 5.92 -6.06
C VAL A 182 -2.36 6.34 -5.28
N ARG A 183 -1.74 7.47 -5.66
CA ARG A 183 -0.59 8.04 -4.95
C ARG A 183 -0.94 9.34 -4.27
N LEU A 184 -1.50 10.32 -4.98
CA LEU A 184 -2.06 11.50 -4.35
C LEU A 184 -3.56 11.30 -4.08
N TYR A 185 -3.89 11.06 -2.81
CA TYR A 185 -5.27 10.87 -2.40
C TYR A 185 -5.98 12.19 -2.10
N ARG A 186 -5.25 13.18 -1.57
CA ARG A 186 -5.75 14.55 -1.36
C ARG A 186 -4.68 15.59 -1.75
N PRO A 187 -5.03 16.64 -2.53
CA PRO A 187 -6.33 16.83 -3.18
C PRO A 187 -6.69 15.72 -4.18
N TRP A 188 -7.96 15.41 -4.31
CA TRP A 188 -8.43 14.45 -5.31
C TRP A 188 -8.47 15.07 -6.71
N VAL A 189 -7.91 14.41 -7.70
CA VAL A 189 -7.81 14.91 -9.09
C VAL A 189 -8.54 13.96 -10.04
N SER A 190 -9.84 14.19 -10.22
CA SER A 190 -10.71 13.36 -11.08
C SER A 190 -10.18 13.23 -12.50
N SER A 191 -9.68 14.32 -13.10
CA SER A 191 -9.13 14.31 -14.46
C SER A 191 -7.89 13.40 -14.60
N ALA A 192 -7.04 13.35 -13.58
CA ALA A 192 -5.86 12.48 -13.58
C ALA A 192 -6.24 11.00 -13.45
N LEU A 193 -7.23 10.66 -12.61
CA LEU A 193 -7.78 9.30 -12.55
C LEU A 193 -8.38 8.87 -13.89
N LEU A 194 -9.19 9.72 -14.51
CA LEU A 194 -9.85 9.43 -15.79
C LEU A 194 -8.86 9.28 -16.94
N LYS A 195 -7.74 10.01 -16.90
CA LYS A 195 -6.66 9.93 -17.90
C LYS A 195 -6.02 8.54 -17.94
N VAL A 196 -5.88 7.88 -16.79
CA VAL A 196 -5.22 6.57 -16.66
C VAL A 196 -6.21 5.40 -16.69
N LEU A 197 -7.50 5.64 -16.55
CA LEU A 197 -8.52 4.60 -16.67
C LEU A 197 -8.66 4.14 -18.10
N PRO A 198 -8.42 2.85 -18.43
CA PRO A 198 -8.61 2.33 -19.79
C PRO A 198 -10.00 2.64 -20.33
N ALA A 199 -10.08 3.10 -21.56
CA ALA A 199 -11.37 3.41 -22.21
C ALA A 199 -12.27 2.16 -22.37
N THR A 200 -11.66 0.98 -22.33
CA THR A 200 -12.31 -0.33 -22.40
C THR A 200 -12.83 -0.84 -21.07
N ALA A 201 -12.54 -0.16 -19.95
CA ALA A 201 -12.94 -0.58 -18.62
C ALA A 201 -14.48 -0.59 -18.49
N LYS A 202 -15.04 -1.77 -18.24
CA LYS A 202 -16.48 -1.99 -18.04
C LYS A 202 -16.83 -2.22 -16.59
N LYS A 203 -15.90 -2.79 -15.83
CA LYS A 203 -16.08 -3.13 -14.41
C LYS A 203 -14.89 -2.64 -13.62
N VAL A 204 -15.19 -1.91 -12.56
CA VAL A 204 -14.19 -1.33 -11.67
C VAL A 204 -14.46 -1.77 -10.24
N ALA A 205 -13.46 -2.34 -9.58
CA ALA A 205 -13.51 -2.67 -8.17
C ALA A 205 -12.58 -1.74 -7.39
N VAL A 206 -13.11 -1.01 -6.43
CA VAL A 206 -12.33 -0.16 -5.53
C VAL A 206 -12.09 -0.89 -4.23
N LEU A 207 -10.83 -0.98 -3.79
CA LEU A 207 -10.47 -1.59 -2.51
C LEU A 207 -10.08 -0.52 -1.50
N ASP A 208 -10.76 -0.52 -0.36
CA ASP A 208 -10.49 0.30 0.80
C ASP A 208 -9.98 -0.57 1.97
N ARG A 209 -8.83 -0.22 2.55
CA ARG A 209 -8.30 -0.86 3.76
C ARG A 209 -8.88 -0.20 5.02
N THR A 210 -10.16 0.06 5.00
CA THR A 210 -10.91 0.69 6.09
C THR A 210 -12.37 0.29 6.03
N LYS A 211 -13.10 0.54 7.11
CA LYS A 211 -14.55 0.47 7.16
C LYS A 211 -15.08 1.75 7.79
N GLU A 212 -15.97 2.42 7.09
CA GLU A 212 -16.71 3.57 7.62
C GLU A 212 -18.15 3.11 7.99
N PRO A 213 -18.41 2.83 9.28
CA PRO A 213 -19.73 2.36 9.71
C PRO A 213 -20.82 3.39 9.40
N GLY A 214 -21.92 2.92 8.78
CA GLY A 214 -23.07 3.77 8.45
C GLY A 214 -22.93 4.59 7.16
N SER A 215 -21.77 4.55 6.49
CA SER A 215 -21.61 5.20 5.18
C SER A 215 -22.16 4.33 4.04
N LEU A 216 -22.52 4.97 2.93
CA LEU A 216 -22.90 4.28 1.68
C LEU A 216 -21.74 3.51 1.06
N GLY A 217 -20.51 3.87 1.38
CA GLY A 217 -19.29 3.22 0.91
C GLY A 217 -18.08 3.77 1.64
N GLU A 218 -16.94 3.13 1.47
CA GLU A 218 -15.68 3.57 2.02
C GLU A 218 -15.12 4.78 1.26
N PRO A 219 -14.18 5.55 1.83
CA PRO A 219 -13.78 6.85 1.29
C PRO A 219 -13.27 6.82 -0.14
N LEU A 220 -12.37 5.89 -0.50
CA LEU A 220 -11.85 5.82 -1.88
C LEU A 220 -12.95 5.44 -2.86
N TYR A 221 -13.79 4.46 -2.48
CA TYR A 221 -14.94 4.09 -3.31
C TYR A 221 -15.85 5.27 -3.61
N LEU A 222 -16.15 6.12 -2.62
CA LEU A 222 -17.02 7.29 -2.80
C LEU A 222 -16.40 8.34 -3.72
N ASP A 223 -15.08 8.59 -3.62
CA ASP A 223 -14.37 9.52 -4.51
C ASP A 223 -14.38 9.03 -5.96
N VAL A 224 -14.15 7.72 -6.17
CA VAL A 224 -14.23 7.12 -7.51
C VAL A 224 -15.66 7.15 -8.06
N ALA A 225 -16.65 6.84 -7.23
CA ALA A 225 -18.06 6.89 -7.63
C ALA A 225 -18.48 8.28 -8.09
N ALA A 226 -18.10 9.31 -7.32
CA ALA A 226 -18.35 10.71 -7.69
C ALA A 226 -17.65 11.07 -9.01
N THR A 227 -16.37 10.70 -9.16
CA THR A 227 -15.59 10.93 -10.39
C THR A 227 -16.24 10.32 -11.63
N LEU A 228 -16.62 9.04 -11.55
CA LEU A 228 -17.27 8.36 -12.69
C LEU A 228 -18.63 8.97 -13.01
N ARG A 229 -19.40 9.33 -12.00
CA ARG A 229 -20.70 9.98 -12.16
C ARG A 229 -20.58 11.34 -12.84
N GLU A 230 -19.68 12.21 -12.39
CA GLU A 230 -19.43 13.53 -12.97
C GLU A 230 -18.89 13.43 -14.40
N ALA A 231 -18.10 12.39 -14.71
CA ALA A 231 -17.61 12.12 -16.06
C ALA A 231 -18.64 11.48 -16.99
N GLY A 232 -19.87 11.22 -16.53
CA GLY A 232 -20.91 10.57 -17.32
C GLY A 232 -20.67 9.10 -17.64
N LYS A 233 -19.72 8.44 -16.95
CA LYS A 233 -19.39 7.00 -17.13
C LYS A 233 -20.37 6.10 -16.37
N ASN A 234 -21.66 6.22 -16.68
CA ASN A 234 -22.74 5.50 -15.99
C ASN A 234 -22.86 4.03 -16.42
N ASP A 235 -22.19 3.64 -17.48
CA ASP A 235 -22.13 2.28 -18.03
C ASP A 235 -21.06 1.43 -17.35
N VAL A 236 -20.16 2.02 -16.58
CA VAL A 236 -19.16 1.30 -15.79
C VAL A 236 -19.80 0.72 -14.53
N ILE A 237 -19.75 -0.60 -14.39
CA ILE A 237 -20.17 -1.29 -13.15
C ILE A 237 -19.10 -1.05 -12.09
N LEU A 238 -19.46 -0.31 -11.03
CA LEU A 238 -18.58 0.02 -9.92
C LEU A 238 -18.91 -0.81 -8.68
N THR A 239 -17.90 -1.46 -8.11
CA THR A 239 -18.00 -2.25 -6.87
C THR A 239 -17.03 -1.76 -5.81
N GLY A 240 -17.37 -1.94 -4.53
CA GLY A 240 -16.52 -1.53 -3.41
C GLY A 240 -16.18 -2.70 -2.50
N GLY A 241 -14.90 -2.92 -2.25
CA GLY A 241 -14.39 -4.00 -1.41
C GLY A 241 -13.64 -3.48 -0.19
N ARG A 242 -13.83 -4.16 0.94
CA ARG A 242 -13.05 -3.93 2.17
C ARG A 242 -12.07 -5.07 2.38
N TYR A 243 -10.86 -4.74 2.79
CA TYR A 243 -9.80 -5.71 3.02
C TYR A 243 -8.84 -5.27 4.13
N GLY A 244 -8.04 -6.18 4.64
CA GLY A 244 -6.82 -5.88 5.38
C GLY A 244 -6.96 -5.13 6.71
N LEU A 245 -8.17 -5.02 7.28
CA LEU A 245 -8.37 -4.40 8.58
C LEU A 245 -7.60 -5.17 9.66
N GLY A 246 -6.99 -4.43 10.59
CA GLY A 246 -6.16 -5.04 11.61
C GLY A 246 -4.97 -5.83 11.04
N SER A 247 -4.42 -5.38 9.92
CA SER A 247 -3.34 -6.06 9.17
C SER A 247 -3.65 -7.51 8.79
N LYS A 248 -4.93 -7.83 8.59
CA LYS A 248 -5.30 -9.11 8.00
C LYS A 248 -4.57 -9.29 6.68
N ASP A 249 -3.93 -10.45 6.50
CA ASP A 249 -3.18 -10.74 5.28
C ASP A 249 -4.06 -10.68 4.03
N THR A 250 -3.48 -10.19 2.93
CA THR A 250 -4.18 -10.08 1.64
C THR A 250 -3.32 -10.79 0.58
N PRO A 251 -3.34 -12.13 0.56
CA PRO A 251 -2.56 -12.92 -0.37
C PRO A 251 -3.16 -12.86 -1.79
N PRO A 252 -2.43 -13.34 -2.80
CA PRO A 252 -2.93 -13.44 -4.19
C PRO A 252 -4.30 -14.10 -4.33
N SER A 253 -4.62 -15.10 -3.48
CA SER A 253 -5.94 -15.76 -3.45
C SER A 253 -7.12 -14.81 -3.28
N SER A 254 -6.92 -13.72 -2.53
CA SER A 254 -7.93 -12.67 -2.33
C SER A 254 -8.10 -11.82 -3.59
N ILE A 255 -7.00 -11.47 -4.27
CA ILE A 255 -7.05 -10.67 -5.49
C ILE A 255 -7.60 -11.48 -6.67
N PHE A 256 -7.27 -12.77 -6.76
CA PHE A 256 -7.93 -13.68 -7.72
C PHE A 256 -9.44 -13.74 -7.48
N ALA A 257 -9.89 -13.79 -6.22
CA ALA A 257 -11.31 -13.79 -5.88
C ALA A 257 -12.02 -12.51 -6.35
N LEU A 258 -11.35 -11.34 -6.24
CA LEU A 258 -11.84 -10.07 -6.74
C LEU A 258 -12.02 -10.11 -8.28
N PHE A 259 -10.99 -10.48 -9.03
CA PHE A 259 -11.10 -10.52 -10.49
C PHE A 259 -12.11 -11.56 -10.97
N LYS A 260 -12.22 -12.71 -10.29
CA LYS A 260 -13.27 -13.70 -10.54
C LYS A 260 -14.67 -13.17 -10.25
N GLU A 261 -14.84 -12.34 -9.23
CA GLU A 261 -16.13 -11.68 -8.97
C GLU A 261 -16.49 -10.73 -10.11
N LEU A 262 -15.50 -9.98 -10.63
CA LEU A 262 -15.70 -9.09 -11.77
C LEU A 262 -15.98 -9.80 -13.11
N GLU A 263 -15.78 -11.12 -13.23
CA GLU A 263 -16.21 -11.88 -14.41
C GLU A 263 -17.75 -11.95 -14.52
N LYS A 264 -18.44 -11.95 -13.38
CA LYS A 264 -19.90 -12.09 -13.34
C LYS A 264 -20.59 -10.90 -14.03
N ASP A 265 -21.71 -11.15 -14.69
CA ASP A 265 -22.53 -10.08 -15.29
C ASP A 265 -23.00 -9.07 -14.22
N GLN A 266 -23.33 -9.58 -13.03
CA GLN A 266 -23.73 -8.79 -11.87
C GLN A 266 -22.82 -9.14 -10.67
N PRO A 267 -21.67 -8.49 -10.56
CA PRO A 267 -20.81 -8.65 -9.39
C PRO A 267 -21.46 -8.03 -8.15
N LYS A 268 -21.06 -8.49 -6.97
CA LYS A 268 -21.52 -7.88 -5.70
C LYS A 268 -21.15 -6.40 -5.66
N GLU A 269 -22.10 -5.53 -5.39
CA GLU A 269 -21.84 -4.08 -5.24
C GLU A 269 -20.88 -3.79 -4.09
N ARG A 270 -20.98 -4.58 -3.01
CA ARG A 270 -20.12 -4.50 -1.84
C ARG A 270 -19.64 -5.88 -1.46
N PHE A 271 -18.37 -5.99 -1.13
CA PHE A 271 -17.77 -7.26 -0.71
C PHE A 271 -16.65 -7.08 0.32
N THR A 272 -16.24 -8.18 0.94
CA THR A 272 -15.06 -8.25 1.82
C THR A 272 -14.10 -9.32 1.32
N LEU A 273 -12.80 -9.10 1.53
CA LEU A 273 -11.72 -10.04 1.19
C LEU A 273 -10.98 -10.49 2.45
N GLY A 274 -10.50 -11.73 2.44
CA GLY A 274 -9.63 -12.28 3.47
C GLY A 274 -10.34 -12.75 4.75
N ILE A 275 -11.66 -12.64 4.81
CA ILE A 275 -12.47 -13.09 5.94
C ILE A 275 -13.68 -13.90 5.45
N THR A 276 -14.30 -14.64 6.36
CA THR A 276 -15.66 -15.17 6.21
C THR A 276 -16.56 -14.41 7.17
N ASP A 277 -17.48 -13.63 6.62
CA ASP A 277 -18.48 -12.87 7.39
C ASP A 277 -19.84 -13.54 7.24
N ASP A 278 -20.32 -14.10 8.32
CA ASP A 278 -21.58 -14.83 8.37
C ASP A 278 -22.79 -13.93 8.68
N VAL A 279 -22.52 -12.65 9.04
CA VAL A 279 -23.57 -11.70 9.44
C VAL A 279 -24.19 -11.04 8.21
N THR A 280 -23.34 -10.52 7.31
CA THR A 280 -23.80 -9.77 6.13
C THR A 280 -23.61 -10.53 4.83
N GLY A 281 -22.87 -11.65 4.83
CA GLY A 281 -22.66 -12.51 3.67
C GLY A 281 -21.92 -11.85 2.50
N LEU A 282 -21.13 -10.81 2.78
CA LEU A 282 -20.44 -10.01 1.75
C LEU A 282 -19.10 -10.62 1.31
N SER A 283 -18.56 -11.60 2.04
CA SER A 283 -17.24 -12.17 1.76
C SER A 283 -17.19 -12.85 0.40
N LEU A 284 -16.09 -12.60 -0.32
CA LEU A 284 -15.75 -13.37 -1.50
C LEU A 284 -14.94 -14.61 -1.06
N PRO A 285 -15.25 -15.79 -1.59
CA PRO A 285 -14.48 -16.99 -1.30
C PRO A 285 -13.08 -16.85 -1.93
N GLU A 286 -12.03 -17.07 -1.15
CA GLU A 286 -10.68 -17.11 -1.68
C GLU A 286 -10.49 -18.25 -2.69
N VAL A 287 -9.69 -18.00 -3.71
CA VAL A 287 -9.30 -19.03 -4.69
C VAL A 287 -8.26 -19.96 -4.05
N LYS A 288 -8.64 -21.21 -3.83
CA LYS A 288 -7.78 -22.23 -3.19
C LYS A 288 -7.79 -23.54 -3.99
N PRO A 289 -6.59 -24.14 -4.29
CA PRO A 289 -5.28 -23.52 -4.10
C PRO A 289 -5.09 -22.32 -5.02
N ALA A 290 -4.40 -21.29 -4.53
CA ALA A 290 -4.06 -20.14 -5.35
C ALA A 290 -2.90 -20.51 -6.30
N PRO A 291 -2.90 -19.95 -7.53
CA PRO A 291 -1.72 -20.02 -8.39
C PRO A 291 -0.50 -19.37 -7.73
N ILE A 292 0.68 -19.84 -8.07
CA ILE A 292 1.94 -19.22 -7.66
C ILE A 292 2.16 -17.99 -8.55
N THR A 293 2.23 -16.82 -7.93
CA THR A 293 2.40 -15.52 -8.63
C THR A 293 3.79 -14.93 -8.40
N ALA A 294 4.49 -15.34 -7.35
CA ALA A 294 5.85 -14.90 -7.07
C ALA A 294 6.77 -15.16 -8.28
N ALA A 295 7.72 -14.25 -8.51
CA ALA A 295 8.63 -14.32 -9.64
C ALA A 295 9.35 -15.68 -9.68
N ALA A 296 9.45 -16.28 -10.86
CA ALA A 296 10.09 -17.57 -11.04
C ALA A 296 11.54 -17.57 -10.51
N GLY A 297 11.91 -18.59 -9.74
CA GLY A 297 13.22 -18.71 -9.09
C GLY A 297 13.31 -18.06 -7.70
N THR A 298 12.26 -17.37 -7.24
CA THR A 298 12.20 -16.88 -5.86
C THR A 298 12.20 -18.06 -4.88
N LYS A 299 13.09 -18.01 -3.91
CA LYS A 299 13.13 -18.93 -2.77
C LYS A 299 12.36 -18.34 -1.61
N GLU A 300 11.51 -19.16 -1.01
CA GLU A 300 10.63 -18.76 0.08
C GLU A 300 10.93 -19.61 1.32
N CYS A 301 11.33 -18.95 2.42
CA CYS A 301 11.72 -19.60 3.67
C CYS A 301 10.89 -19.07 4.83
N LYS A 302 10.46 -19.96 5.72
CA LYS A 302 9.65 -19.63 6.88
C LYS A 302 10.26 -20.18 8.16
N PHE A 303 10.37 -19.36 9.19
CA PHE A 303 11.03 -19.72 10.44
C PHE A 303 10.12 -19.46 11.63
N TRP A 304 9.83 -20.50 12.37
CA TRP A 304 9.03 -20.45 13.59
C TRP A 304 9.94 -20.42 14.80
N GLY A 305 9.87 -19.34 15.56
CA GLY A 305 10.67 -19.09 16.74
C GLY A 305 9.87 -18.64 17.95
N LEU A 306 10.52 -18.57 19.08
CA LEU A 306 9.98 -18.04 20.33
C LEU A 306 10.45 -16.60 20.53
N GLY A 307 9.59 -15.73 20.96
CA GLY A 307 9.95 -14.34 21.29
C GLY A 307 11.09 -14.28 22.29
N GLY A 308 12.25 -13.74 21.86
CA GLY A 308 13.49 -13.67 22.65
C GLY A 308 14.52 -14.77 22.37
N ASP A 309 14.23 -15.76 21.52
CA ASP A 309 15.15 -16.87 21.20
C ASP A 309 16.24 -16.51 20.18
N GLY A 310 16.20 -15.30 19.60
CA GLY A 310 17.16 -14.86 18.59
C GLY A 310 16.76 -15.16 17.14
N THR A 311 15.70 -15.92 16.88
CA THR A 311 15.27 -16.30 15.52
C THR A 311 15.04 -15.07 14.63
N VAL A 312 14.36 -14.04 15.11
CA VAL A 312 14.11 -12.81 14.36
C VAL A 312 15.42 -12.10 14.01
N GLY A 313 16.33 -11.96 14.99
CA GLY A 313 17.65 -11.37 14.79
C GLY A 313 18.49 -12.12 13.75
N ALA A 314 18.49 -13.45 13.81
CA ALA A 314 19.19 -14.29 12.85
C ALA A 314 18.64 -14.10 11.43
N ASN A 315 17.32 -14.04 11.27
CA ASN A 315 16.69 -13.83 9.95
C ASN A 315 16.93 -12.42 9.42
N LYS A 316 16.95 -11.38 10.28
CA LYS A 316 17.37 -10.03 9.89
C LYS A 316 18.81 -10.00 9.36
N ASN A 317 19.72 -10.71 10.03
CA ASN A 317 21.09 -10.84 9.56
C ASN A 317 21.16 -11.62 8.25
N SER A 318 20.40 -12.70 8.10
CA SER A 318 20.38 -13.52 6.87
C SER A 318 19.93 -12.69 5.67
N VAL A 319 18.83 -11.93 5.78
CA VAL A 319 18.36 -11.09 4.67
C VAL A 319 19.37 -10.00 4.32
N LYS A 320 20.05 -9.44 5.33
CA LYS A 320 21.10 -8.42 5.12
C LYS A 320 22.32 -9.02 4.44
N ILE A 321 22.80 -10.18 4.89
CA ILE A 321 23.95 -10.86 4.29
C ILE A 321 23.65 -11.19 2.81
N ILE A 322 22.50 -11.76 2.51
CA ILE A 322 22.11 -12.07 1.13
C ILE A 322 22.05 -10.80 0.29
N GLY A 323 21.43 -9.74 0.79
CA GLY A 323 21.29 -8.47 0.09
C GLY A 323 22.62 -7.74 -0.14
N ASP A 324 23.50 -7.70 0.87
CA ASP A 324 24.75 -6.93 0.81
C ASP A 324 25.86 -7.68 0.02
N HIS A 325 25.84 -9.02 0.01
CA HIS A 325 26.92 -9.84 -0.56
C HIS A 325 26.55 -10.61 -1.83
N THR A 326 25.34 -10.40 -2.35
CA THR A 326 24.89 -11.00 -3.62
C THR A 326 24.09 -9.98 -4.43
N ASP A 327 23.91 -10.28 -5.74
CA ASP A 327 23.05 -9.48 -6.62
C ASP A 327 21.57 -9.83 -6.48
N LYS A 328 21.20 -10.67 -5.51
CA LYS A 328 19.83 -11.09 -5.30
C LYS A 328 18.96 -9.96 -4.72
N TYR A 329 17.72 -9.92 -5.16
CA TYR A 329 16.66 -9.23 -4.46
C TYR A 329 16.29 -10.00 -3.21
N VAL A 330 15.97 -9.28 -2.14
CA VAL A 330 15.64 -9.85 -0.83
C VAL A 330 14.43 -9.18 -0.25
N GLN A 331 13.62 -9.95 0.48
CA GLN A 331 12.50 -9.45 1.25
C GLN A 331 12.39 -10.25 2.54
N ALA A 332 12.12 -9.59 3.65
CA ALA A 332 11.77 -10.26 4.88
C ALA A 332 10.59 -9.59 5.57
N TYR A 333 9.75 -10.42 6.17
CA TYR A 333 8.62 -10.06 7.02
C TYR A 333 8.70 -10.75 8.35
N PHE A 334 8.22 -10.08 9.40
CA PHE A 334 8.22 -10.64 10.75
C PHE A 334 6.83 -10.51 11.36
N GLN A 335 6.22 -11.66 11.67
CA GLN A 335 5.00 -11.73 12.46
C GLN A 335 5.34 -11.87 13.93
N TYR A 336 4.69 -11.07 14.75
CA TYR A 336 4.84 -11.08 16.19
C TYR A 336 3.49 -11.39 16.85
N ASP A 337 3.54 -12.11 17.96
CA ASP A 337 2.41 -12.18 18.90
C ASP A 337 2.28 -10.83 19.65
N SER A 338 1.11 -10.56 20.20
CA SER A 338 0.88 -9.41 21.08
C SER A 338 1.77 -9.41 22.34
N LYS A 339 2.33 -10.58 22.71
CA LYS A 339 3.30 -10.74 23.81
C LYS A 339 4.71 -10.53 23.29
N LYS A 340 5.47 -9.62 23.91
CA LYS A 340 6.87 -9.36 23.54
C LYS A 340 7.81 -10.52 23.87
N THR A 341 7.57 -11.24 24.95
CA THR A 341 8.43 -12.35 25.40
C THR A 341 7.60 -13.61 25.53
N GLY A 342 8.12 -14.71 25.00
CA GLY A 342 7.46 -16.02 25.02
C GLY A 342 6.29 -16.18 24.05
N GLY A 343 6.01 -15.18 23.22
CA GLY A 343 5.06 -15.30 22.12
C GLY A 343 5.67 -15.99 20.89
N VAL A 344 4.82 -16.48 20.00
CA VAL A 344 5.27 -17.06 18.73
C VAL A 344 5.78 -15.96 17.81
N THR A 345 6.93 -16.17 17.18
CA THR A 345 7.41 -15.34 16.07
C THR A 345 7.50 -16.16 14.80
N ILE A 346 7.08 -15.57 13.69
CA ILE A 346 7.19 -16.21 12.37
C ILE A 346 7.92 -15.25 11.45
N SER A 347 9.11 -15.66 10.99
CA SER A 347 9.89 -14.91 10.03
C SER A 347 9.64 -15.45 8.64
N HIS A 348 9.38 -14.57 7.68
CA HIS A 348 9.20 -14.87 6.26
C HIS A 348 10.35 -14.24 5.49
N LEU A 349 11.08 -15.04 4.74
CA LEU A 349 12.25 -14.61 3.98
C LEU A 349 12.11 -15.04 2.52
N ARG A 350 12.19 -14.09 1.60
CA ARG A 350 12.25 -14.32 0.16
C ARG A 350 13.56 -13.80 -0.42
N PHE A 351 14.10 -14.50 -1.39
CA PHE A 351 15.24 -14.03 -2.17
C PHE A 351 15.23 -14.65 -3.57
N GLY A 352 15.73 -13.91 -4.57
CA GLY A 352 15.73 -14.35 -5.97
C GLY A 352 16.42 -13.37 -6.90
N ASP A 353 16.44 -13.71 -8.20
CA ASP A 353 17.11 -12.91 -9.23
C ASP A 353 16.21 -11.83 -9.86
N LYS A 354 14.97 -11.74 -9.41
CA LYS A 354 13.99 -10.75 -9.89
C LYS A 354 13.43 -9.95 -8.72
N PRO A 355 12.93 -8.72 -8.96
CA PRO A 355 12.26 -7.91 -7.95
C PRO A 355 11.13 -8.69 -7.26
N ILE A 356 11.02 -8.55 -5.94
CA ILE A 356 10.02 -9.23 -5.11
C ILE A 356 8.91 -8.23 -4.81
N ARG A 357 7.69 -8.53 -5.27
CA ARG A 357 6.47 -7.73 -5.08
C ARG A 357 5.42 -8.51 -4.29
N SER A 358 5.86 -9.19 -3.24
CA SER A 358 5.06 -10.17 -2.48
C SER A 358 4.86 -9.72 -1.03
N PRO A 359 4.11 -8.62 -0.74
CA PRO A 359 3.90 -8.11 0.61
C PRO A 359 2.83 -8.91 1.38
N TYR A 360 2.87 -10.23 1.27
CA TYR A 360 1.98 -11.18 1.95
C TYR A 360 2.79 -12.30 2.59
N TYR A 361 2.18 -13.02 3.53
CA TYR A 361 2.86 -14.10 4.24
C TYR A 361 3.11 -15.30 3.35
N ILE A 362 4.26 -15.95 3.56
CA ILE A 362 4.61 -17.19 2.86
C ILE A 362 3.68 -18.32 3.34
N ASN A 363 3.00 -18.94 2.41
CA ASN A 363 2.10 -20.08 2.61
C ASN A 363 2.46 -21.28 1.71
N GLN A 364 3.51 -21.14 0.88
CA GLN A 364 4.08 -22.17 0.03
C GLN A 364 5.62 -22.04 0.05
N ALA A 365 6.25 -22.59 1.07
CA ALA A 365 7.68 -22.42 1.35
C ALA A 365 8.53 -23.53 0.73
N ASP A 366 9.73 -23.16 0.22
CA ASP A 366 10.79 -24.11 -0.13
C ASP A 366 11.44 -24.68 1.14
N PHE A 367 11.46 -23.91 2.22
CA PHE A 367 12.06 -24.29 3.50
C PHE A 367 11.24 -23.77 4.68
N VAL A 368 10.92 -24.65 5.62
CA VAL A 368 10.28 -24.27 6.90
C VAL A 368 11.13 -24.78 8.05
N ALA A 369 11.51 -23.91 8.97
CA ALA A 369 12.21 -24.26 10.19
C ALA A 369 11.34 -24.04 11.42
N CYS A 370 11.36 -25.03 12.34
CA CYS A 370 10.78 -24.93 13.67
C CYS A 370 11.90 -24.95 14.72
N HIS A 371 12.17 -23.82 15.35
CA HIS A 371 13.22 -23.70 16.35
C HIS A 371 12.78 -24.12 17.76
N ASN A 372 11.47 -24.17 18.02
CA ASN A 372 10.92 -24.61 19.31
C ASN A 372 10.05 -25.86 19.13
N PRO A 373 10.52 -27.04 19.57
CA PRO A 373 9.79 -28.30 19.39
C PRO A 373 8.44 -28.35 20.11
N ALA A 374 8.21 -27.50 21.12
CA ALA A 374 6.91 -27.41 21.79
C ALA A 374 5.76 -27.05 20.85
N TYR A 375 6.03 -26.38 19.73
CA TYR A 375 5.00 -26.02 18.75
C TYR A 375 4.34 -27.23 18.07
N ILE A 376 5.03 -28.36 17.99
CA ILE A 376 4.44 -29.62 17.52
C ILE A 376 3.40 -30.11 18.53
N HIS A 377 3.77 -30.12 19.83
CA HIS A 377 2.84 -30.54 20.89
C HIS A 377 1.63 -29.59 21.01
N MET A 378 1.82 -28.30 20.67
CA MET A 378 0.73 -27.33 20.61
C MET A 378 -0.16 -27.48 19.36
N GLY A 379 0.15 -28.41 18.45
CA GLY A 379 -0.63 -28.67 17.25
C GLY A 379 -0.54 -27.56 16.19
N MET A 380 0.55 -26.76 16.20
CA MET A 380 0.74 -25.71 15.21
C MET A 380 0.99 -26.30 13.81
N LYS A 381 0.30 -25.74 12.81
CA LYS A 381 0.28 -26.27 11.44
C LYS A 381 1.43 -25.67 10.62
N MET A 382 2.66 -26.12 10.86
CA MET A 382 3.85 -25.60 10.19
C MET A 382 4.14 -26.28 8.86
N VAL A 383 3.94 -27.61 8.80
CA VAL A 383 4.29 -28.45 7.64
C VAL A 383 3.38 -28.20 6.43
N GLN A 384 2.14 -27.75 6.68
CA GLN A 384 1.19 -27.45 5.60
C GLN A 384 1.66 -26.36 4.63
N ASP A 385 2.61 -25.52 5.07
CA ASP A 385 3.18 -24.44 4.26
C ASP A 385 4.38 -24.88 3.41
N VAL A 386 4.80 -26.14 3.53
CA VAL A 386 5.94 -26.69 2.76
C VAL A 386 5.47 -27.11 1.38
N LYS A 387 6.15 -26.61 0.33
CA LYS A 387 5.92 -27.04 -1.06
C LYS A 387 6.24 -28.53 -1.24
N PRO A 388 5.63 -29.21 -2.20
CA PRO A 388 6.12 -30.54 -2.62
C PRO A 388 7.61 -30.48 -2.99
N GLY A 389 8.43 -31.34 -2.36
CA GLY A 389 9.90 -31.34 -2.52
C GLY A 389 10.63 -30.29 -1.67
N GLY A 390 9.92 -29.50 -0.87
CA GLY A 390 10.50 -28.59 0.10
C GLY A 390 11.04 -29.29 1.34
N VAL A 391 11.74 -28.55 2.19
CA VAL A 391 12.41 -29.05 3.39
C VAL A 391 11.74 -28.55 4.64
N PHE A 392 11.44 -29.44 5.58
CA PHE A 392 11.07 -29.10 6.96
C PHE A 392 12.19 -29.45 7.91
N MET A 393 12.62 -28.48 8.72
CA MET A 393 13.65 -28.66 9.73
C MET A 393 13.05 -28.41 11.13
N ILE A 394 13.37 -29.28 12.07
CA ILE A 394 13.02 -29.09 13.47
C ILE A 394 14.27 -29.17 14.35
N ASN A 395 14.38 -28.21 15.28
CA ASN A 395 15.38 -28.27 16.35
C ASN A 395 14.79 -29.02 17.55
N CYS A 396 15.15 -30.29 17.68
CA CYS A 396 14.66 -31.16 18.76
C CYS A 396 15.78 -32.10 19.27
N GLN A 397 15.52 -32.75 20.39
CA GLN A 397 16.46 -33.74 21.00
C GLN A 397 16.05 -35.19 20.74
N TRP A 398 15.01 -35.43 20.00
CA TRP A 398 14.42 -36.72 19.66
C TRP A 398 14.24 -36.90 18.16
#